data_5d6fdfb26f2f621cab04f8a513b9c323
#
_entry.id   5d6fdfb26f2f621cab04f8a513b9c323
#
_cell.length_a   1.000
_cell.length_b   1.000
_cell.length_c   1.000
_cell.angle_alpha   90.00
_cell.angle_beta   90.00
_cell.angle_gamma   90.00
#
_symmetry.space_group_name_H-M   'P 1'
#
loop_
_entity.id
_entity.type
_entity.pdbx_description
1 polymer ?
#
loop_
_entity_poly.entity_id
_entity_poly.type
_entity_poly.pdbx_seq_one_letter_code
_entity_poly.pdbx_strand_id
1 'polypeptide(L)'
;MTVTETLAQAVERHHPRLVMLCSFQKEESVLVDELVRIAPDARIVTIDTGVLFPETLETWRAFEERFGIRVAVEDATGPWTGPENCCSAAKVAALERALAGADAWITGIRREQGATRANAEPVEFDERRGIWKFNPLVDWTEQDLWRRIHERDLPYHPLHDRGYASIGCAPCTLPGSGREGRWAGTEKTECGLHVA
;
A
#
# COMPACT_ATOMS: atom_id res chain seq x y z
N MET A 1 -7.62 -16.28 8.57
CA MET A 1 -8.50 -15.85 7.46
C MET A 1 -7.69 -15.83 6.18
N THR A 2 -8.26 -16.26 5.07
CA THR A 2 -7.63 -16.12 3.74
C THR A 2 -7.75 -14.67 3.26
N VAL A 3 -6.97 -14.31 2.24
CA VAL A 3 -7.06 -12.97 1.59
C VAL A 3 -8.48 -12.69 1.12
N THR A 4 -9.09 -13.64 0.42
CA THR A 4 -10.44 -13.51 -0.12
C THR A 4 -11.49 -13.37 0.98
N GLU A 5 -11.39 -14.12 2.08
CA GLU A 5 -12.30 -14.00 3.24
C GLU A 5 -12.17 -12.63 3.91
N THR A 6 -10.94 -12.13 4.09
CA THR A 6 -10.71 -10.82 4.72
C THR A 6 -11.26 -9.70 3.84
N LEU A 7 -11.04 -9.76 2.53
CA LEU A 7 -11.58 -8.77 1.59
C LEU A 7 -13.11 -8.85 1.49
N ALA A 8 -13.68 -10.05 1.42
CA ALA A 8 -15.13 -10.22 1.39
C ALA A 8 -15.79 -9.63 2.65
N GLN A 9 -15.21 -9.86 3.83
CA GLN A 9 -15.67 -9.27 5.08
C GLN A 9 -15.59 -7.74 5.06
N ALA A 10 -14.49 -7.18 4.54
CA ALA A 10 -14.32 -5.73 4.42
C ALA A 10 -15.40 -5.12 3.52
N VAL A 11 -15.62 -5.73 2.35
CA VAL A 11 -16.63 -5.28 1.39
C VAL A 11 -18.04 -5.41 1.96
N GLU A 12 -18.40 -6.57 2.49
CA GLU A 12 -19.74 -6.83 3.03
C GLU A 12 -20.14 -5.83 4.12
N ARG A 13 -19.17 -5.45 4.99
CA ARG A 13 -19.45 -4.60 6.14
C ARG A 13 -19.34 -3.11 5.87
N HIS A 14 -18.50 -2.70 4.91
CA HIS A 14 -18.09 -1.31 4.81
C HIS A 14 -18.22 -0.69 3.41
N HIS A 15 -18.47 -1.47 2.34
CA HIS A 15 -18.71 -0.89 1.01
C HIS A 15 -20.07 -0.13 1.00
N PRO A 16 -20.17 1.07 0.42
CA PRO A 16 -19.15 1.77 -0.38
C PRO A 16 -18.19 2.69 0.40
N ARG A 17 -18.22 2.68 1.74
CA ARG A 17 -17.35 3.51 2.59
C ARG A 17 -16.06 2.79 2.99
N LEU A 18 -15.57 1.93 2.10
CA LEU A 18 -14.31 1.20 2.18
C LEU A 18 -13.30 1.84 1.22
N VAL A 19 -12.07 2.06 1.69
CA VAL A 19 -10.98 2.62 0.89
C VAL A 19 -9.78 1.67 0.89
N MET A 20 -9.24 1.36 -0.28
CA MET A 20 -7.96 0.68 -0.41
C MET A 20 -6.86 1.68 -0.74
N LEU A 21 -5.79 1.72 0.07
CA LEU A 21 -4.59 2.45 -0.29
C LEU A 21 -3.71 1.62 -1.22
N CYS A 22 -3.24 2.25 -2.30
CA CYS A 22 -2.39 1.64 -3.31
C CYS A 22 -1.09 2.41 -3.47
N SER A 23 0.03 1.74 -3.23
CA SER A 23 1.39 2.26 -3.45
C SER A 23 2.10 1.60 -4.64
N PHE A 24 1.40 0.75 -5.38
CA PHE A 24 1.85 0.03 -6.57
C PHE A 24 3.04 -0.90 -6.35
N GLN A 25 3.24 -1.37 -5.11
CA GLN A 25 4.21 -2.43 -4.82
C GLN A 25 3.59 -3.81 -5.08
N LYS A 26 4.37 -4.86 -4.89
CA LYS A 26 3.95 -6.25 -5.14
C LYS A 26 2.73 -6.69 -4.33
N GLU A 27 2.54 -6.14 -3.13
CA GLU A 27 1.38 -6.41 -2.29
C GLU A 27 0.09 -5.96 -2.98
N GLU A 28 0.10 -4.76 -3.55
CA GLU A 28 -1.07 -4.20 -4.22
C GLU A 28 -1.38 -4.90 -5.55
N SER A 29 -0.39 -5.54 -6.21
CA SER A 29 -0.66 -6.39 -7.38
C SER A 29 -1.68 -7.48 -7.05
N VAL A 30 -1.52 -8.12 -5.89
CA VAL A 30 -2.41 -9.17 -5.43
C VAL A 30 -3.72 -8.59 -4.87
N LEU A 31 -3.64 -7.54 -4.05
CA LEU A 31 -4.82 -6.97 -3.40
C LEU A 31 -5.81 -6.37 -4.39
N VAL A 32 -5.33 -5.65 -5.40
CA VAL A 32 -6.21 -5.05 -6.42
C VAL A 32 -6.89 -6.15 -7.23
N ASP A 33 -6.14 -7.19 -7.67
CA ASP A 33 -6.73 -8.31 -8.41
C ASP A 33 -7.83 -9.03 -7.63
N GLU A 34 -7.62 -9.27 -6.34
CA GLU A 34 -8.63 -9.92 -5.49
C GLU A 34 -9.81 -9.00 -5.17
N LEU A 35 -9.56 -7.72 -4.86
CA LEU A 35 -10.60 -6.76 -4.49
C LEU A 35 -11.55 -6.46 -5.65
N VAL A 36 -11.05 -6.21 -6.85
CA VAL A 36 -11.89 -5.86 -8.00
C VAL A 36 -12.79 -7.01 -8.47
N ARG A 37 -12.45 -8.25 -8.12
CA ARG A 37 -13.32 -9.42 -8.37
C ARG A 37 -14.52 -9.47 -7.45
N ILE A 38 -14.40 -8.89 -6.25
CA ILE A 38 -15.45 -8.87 -5.23
C ILE A 38 -16.26 -7.58 -5.34
N ALA A 39 -15.59 -6.44 -5.52
CA ALA A 39 -16.17 -5.11 -5.62
C ALA A 39 -15.48 -4.32 -6.75
N PRO A 40 -15.96 -4.41 -7.99
CA PRO A 40 -15.35 -3.74 -9.14
C PRO A 40 -15.35 -2.20 -9.04
N ASP A 41 -16.23 -1.65 -8.23
CA ASP A 41 -16.39 -0.22 -7.95
C ASP A 41 -15.75 0.21 -6.62
N ALA A 42 -14.94 -0.64 -6.00
CA ALA A 42 -14.22 -0.30 -4.77
C ALA A 42 -13.33 0.94 -4.97
N ARG A 43 -13.34 1.82 -3.99
CA ARG A 43 -12.52 3.04 -4.01
C ARG A 43 -11.06 2.70 -3.72
N ILE A 44 -10.20 2.82 -4.74
CA ILE A 44 -8.75 2.66 -4.63
C ILE A 44 -8.11 4.03 -4.72
N VAL A 45 -7.22 4.36 -3.79
CA VAL A 45 -6.60 5.69 -3.66
C VAL A 45 -5.09 5.56 -3.57
N THR A 46 -4.37 6.40 -4.29
CA THR A 46 -2.93 6.60 -4.13
C THR A 46 -2.61 7.99 -3.58
N ILE A 47 -1.45 8.14 -2.96
CA ILE A 47 -0.93 9.42 -2.51
C ILE A 47 0.24 9.81 -3.41
N ASP A 48 0.05 10.84 -4.21
CA ASP A 48 1.13 11.40 -5.03
C ASP A 48 1.94 12.42 -4.22
N THR A 49 3.21 12.13 -4.04
CA THR A 49 4.16 12.99 -3.33
C THR A 49 4.93 13.94 -4.25
N GLY A 50 4.71 13.85 -5.57
CA GLY A 50 5.45 14.60 -6.59
C GLY A 50 6.90 14.13 -6.79
N VAL A 51 7.34 13.12 -6.02
CA VAL A 51 8.71 12.55 -6.08
C VAL A 51 8.67 11.02 -6.16
N LEU A 52 7.64 10.46 -6.78
CA LEU A 52 7.54 9.04 -7.08
C LEU A 52 8.56 8.66 -8.18
N PHE A 53 8.93 7.39 -8.24
CA PHE A 53 9.72 6.89 -9.37
C PHE A 53 8.91 6.95 -10.67
N PRO A 54 9.53 7.19 -11.83
CA PRO A 54 8.86 7.05 -13.13
C PRO A 54 8.21 5.66 -13.29
N GLU A 55 8.88 4.61 -12.83
CA GLU A 55 8.39 3.23 -12.84
C GLU A 55 7.13 3.03 -11.97
N THR A 56 6.95 3.83 -10.91
CA THR A 56 5.70 3.84 -10.13
C THR A 56 4.53 4.35 -10.98
N LEU A 57 4.75 5.39 -11.78
CA LEU A 57 3.74 5.94 -12.66
C LEU A 57 3.39 4.99 -13.82
N GLU A 58 4.39 4.24 -14.31
CA GLU A 58 4.19 3.19 -15.31
C GLU A 58 3.37 2.04 -14.73
N THR A 59 3.72 1.57 -13.53
CA THR A 59 2.98 0.51 -12.83
C THR A 59 1.54 0.95 -12.55
N TRP A 60 1.32 2.20 -12.15
CA TRP A 60 -0.02 2.76 -11.96
C TRP A 60 -0.88 2.63 -13.22
N ARG A 61 -0.35 3.07 -14.38
CA ARG A 61 -1.06 2.94 -15.66
C ARG A 61 -1.35 1.49 -16.01
N ALA A 62 -0.37 0.59 -15.78
CA ALA A 62 -0.54 -0.84 -16.01
C ALA A 62 -1.65 -1.45 -15.12
N PHE A 63 -1.78 -0.98 -13.87
CA PHE A 63 -2.87 -1.40 -12.98
C PHE A 63 -4.23 -0.92 -13.48
N GLU A 64 -4.34 0.36 -13.85
CA GLU A 64 -5.61 0.88 -14.39
C GLU A 64 -6.04 0.14 -15.67
N GLU A 65 -5.09 -0.13 -16.56
CA GLU A 65 -5.34 -0.87 -17.80
C GLU A 65 -5.71 -2.33 -17.52
N ARG A 66 -4.91 -3.03 -16.71
CA ARG A 66 -5.09 -4.47 -16.45
C ARG A 66 -6.36 -4.80 -15.68
N PHE A 67 -6.72 -3.96 -14.75
CA PHE A 67 -7.87 -4.19 -13.85
C PHE A 67 -9.14 -3.42 -14.25
N GLY A 68 -9.07 -2.56 -15.24
CA GLY A 68 -10.21 -1.74 -15.70
C GLY A 68 -10.70 -0.73 -14.65
N ILE A 69 -9.79 -0.22 -13.81
CA ILE A 69 -10.10 0.68 -12.69
C ILE A 69 -9.62 2.11 -12.94
N ARG A 70 -10.04 3.02 -12.07
CA ARG A 70 -9.43 4.33 -11.89
C ARG A 70 -8.99 4.50 -10.45
N VAL A 71 -7.71 4.82 -10.27
CA VAL A 71 -7.15 5.08 -8.96
C VAL A 71 -7.31 6.56 -8.65
N ALA A 72 -8.01 6.88 -7.56
CA ALA A 72 -8.13 8.26 -7.09
C ALA A 72 -6.79 8.74 -6.52
N VAL A 73 -6.53 10.04 -6.63
CA VAL A 73 -5.24 10.63 -6.24
C VAL A 73 -5.47 11.64 -5.11
N GLU A 74 -4.72 11.47 -4.03
CA GLU A 74 -4.57 12.51 -3.02
C GLU A 74 -3.20 13.18 -3.18
N ASP A 75 -3.24 14.48 -3.36
CA ASP A 75 -2.03 15.29 -3.56
C ASP A 75 -1.30 15.51 -2.22
N ALA A 76 -0.06 15.09 -2.16
CA ALA A 76 0.89 15.36 -1.08
C ALA A 76 2.17 16.01 -1.61
N THR A 77 2.09 16.68 -2.76
CA THR A 77 3.24 17.38 -3.36
C THR A 77 3.71 18.51 -2.44
N GLY A 78 5.01 18.71 -2.40
CA GLY A 78 5.63 19.74 -1.59
C GLY A 78 7.16 19.69 -1.70
N PRO A 79 7.86 20.66 -1.14
CA PRO A 79 9.32 20.64 -1.16
C PRO A 79 9.82 19.41 -0.41
N TRP A 80 10.64 18.61 -1.07
CA TRP A 80 11.32 17.51 -0.41
C TRP A 80 12.44 18.07 0.48
N THR A 81 12.39 17.77 1.77
CA THR A 81 13.28 18.34 2.81
C THR A 81 14.20 17.30 3.46
N GLY A 82 14.37 16.15 2.81
CA GLY A 82 15.26 15.10 3.28
C GLY A 82 14.52 13.81 3.70
N PRO A 83 15.26 12.69 3.84
CA PRO A 83 14.67 11.40 4.16
C PRO A 83 14.06 11.36 5.58
N GLU A 84 14.55 12.15 6.53
CA GLU A 84 13.97 12.27 7.87
C GLU A 84 12.54 12.81 7.81
N ASN A 85 12.26 13.71 6.87
CA ASN A 85 10.96 14.31 6.65
C ASN A 85 10.14 13.57 5.56
N CYS A 86 10.66 12.51 4.99
CA CYS A 86 9.91 11.64 4.10
C CYS A 86 8.69 11.06 4.86
N CYS A 87 7.54 11.05 4.23
CA CYS A 87 6.25 10.82 4.89
C CYS A 87 5.91 11.93 5.91
N SER A 88 6.21 13.16 5.54
CA SER A 88 5.92 14.39 6.26
C SER A 88 4.44 14.59 6.56
N ALA A 89 4.13 15.67 7.28
CA ALA A 89 2.76 16.09 7.57
C ALA A 89 1.85 16.15 6.32
N ALA A 90 2.40 16.53 5.16
CA ALA A 90 1.65 16.57 3.89
C ALA A 90 1.14 15.19 3.49
N LYS A 91 1.98 14.15 3.59
CA LYS A 91 1.57 12.77 3.26
C LYS A 91 0.57 12.19 4.26
N VAL A 92 0.73 12.50 5.55
CA VAL A 92 -0.24 12.12 6.57
C VAL A 92 -1.56 12.84 6.34
N ALA A 93 -1.54 14.14 6.05
CA ALA A 93 -2.75 14.90 5.73
C ALA A 93 -3.46 14.38 4.47
N ALA A 94 -2.72 13.95 3.45
CA ALA A 94 -3.28 13.30 2.26
C ALA A 94 -3.96 11.97 2.62
N LEU A 95 -3.38 11.16 3.51
CA LEU A 95 -4.03 9.96 4.02
C LEU A 95 -5.34 10.29 4.73
N GLU A 96 -5.35 11.29 5.61
CA GLU A 96 -6.57 11.70 6.32
C GLU A 96 -7.67 12.15 5.34
N ARG A 97 -7.31 12.86 4.26
CA ARG A 97 -8.26 13.20 3.19
C ARG A 97 -8.75 11.97 2.43
N ALA A 98 -7.85 11.04 2.09
CA ALA A 98 -8.21 9.79 1.43
C ALA A 98 -9.25 8.99 2.23
N LEU A 99 -9.11 8.99 3.55
CA LEU A 99 -9.95 8.24 4.48
C LEU A 99 -11.16 9.04 4.99
N ALA A 100 -11.30 10.31 4.62
CA ALA A 100 -12.42 11.13 5.06
C ALA A 100 -13.76 10.50 4.66
N GLY A 101 -14.61 10.23 5.65
CA GLY A 101 -15.92 9.60 5.45
C GLY A 101 -15.87 8.08 5.21
N ALA A 102 -14.69 7.44 5.27
CA ALA A 102 -14.58 6.00 5.26
C ALA A 102 -14.90 5.40 6.64
N ASP A 103 -15.45 4.19 6.66
CA ASP A 103 -15.60 3.37 7.86
C ASP A 103 -14.49 2.36 8.02
N ALA A 104 -13.79 2.06 6.91
CA ALA A 104 -12.70 1.11 6.90
C ALA A 104 -11.71 1.37 5.76
N TRP A 105 -10.51 0.83 5.92
CA TRP A 105 -9.49 0.85 4.89
C TRP A 105 -8.72 -0.46 4.79
N ILE A 106 -8.18 -0.74 3.60
CA ILE A 106 -7.39 -1.91 3.27
C ILE A 106 -5.94 -1.50 3.05
N THR A 107 -5.02 -2.28 3.59
CA THR A 107 -3.57 -2.07 3.46
C THR A 107 -2.84 -3.34 3.03
N GLY A 108 -1.65 -3.17 2.42
CA GLY A 108 -0.74 -4.25 2.05
C GLY A 108 0.25 -4.64 3.16
N ILE A 109 -0.08 -4.45 4.44
CA ILE A 109 0.79 -4.81 5.55
C ILE A 109 0.94 -6.33 5.67
N ARG A 110 2.19 -6.78 5.89
CA ARG A 110 2.54 -8.18 6.21
C ARG A 110 3.45 -8.23 7.43
N ARG A 111 3.30 -9.22 8.29
CA ARG A 111 4.15 -9.42 9.48
C ARG A 111 5.62 -9.58 9.10
N GLU A 112 5.89 -10.26 7.98
CA GLU A 112 7.25 -10.49 7.47
C GLU A 112 8.01 -9.21 7.09
N GLN A 113 7.32 -8.08 6.91
CA GLN A 113 7.96 -6.82 6.48
C GLN A 113 8.84 -6.16 7.55
N GLY A 114 8.78 -6.60 8.80
CA GLY A 114 9.65 -6.11 9.87
C GLY A 114 9.01 -6.11 11.25
N ALA A 115 9.83 -5.84 12.28
CA ALA A 115 9.43 -5.91 13.68
C ALA A 115 8.24 -4.98 14.03
N THR A 116 8.16 -3.81 13.39
CA THR A 116 7.06 -2.84 13.61
C THR A 116 5.69 -3.39 13.16
N ARG A 117 5.67 -4.46 12.36
CA ARG A 117 4.47 -5.09 11.79
C ARG A 117 4.21 -6.50 12.31
N ALA A 118 5.11 -7.02 13.16
CA ALA A 118 5.03 -8.41 13.65
C ALA A 118 3.72 -8.74 14.37
N ASN A 119 3.09 -7.75 14.99
CA ASN A 119 1.83 -7.90 15.73
C ASN A 119 0.59 -7.43 14.96
N ALA A 120 0.71 -7.14 13.65
CA ALA A 120 -0.44 -6.75 12.85
C ALA A 120 -1.46 -7.89 12.76
N GLU A 121 -2.74 -7.55 12.84
CA GLU A 121 -3.84 -8.50 12.75
C GLU A 121 -4.55 -8.41 11.39
N PRO A 122 -5.22 -9.48 10.91
CA PRO A 122 -5.98 -9.44 9.66
C PRO A 122 -7.05 -8.35 9.65
N VAL A 123 -7.65 -8.09 10.80
CA VAL A 123 -8.65 -7.04 11.03
C VAL A 123 -8.34 -6.40 12.37
N GLU A 124 -8.13 -5.10 12.38
CA GLU A 124 -7.85 -4.33 13.59
C GLU A 124 -8.62 -3.00 13.56
N PHE A 125 -8.87 -2.42 14.73
CA PHE A 125 -9.47 -1.10 14.82
C PHE A 125 -8.34 -0.05 14.88
N ASP A 126 -8.35 0.89 13.97
CA ASP A 126 -7.43 2.03 13.96
C ASP A 126 -7.96 3.09 14.94
N GLU A 127 -7.53 2.98 16.20
CA GLU A 127 -7.97 3.87 17.30
C GLU A 127 -7.71 5.35 16.99
N ARG A 128 -6.61 5.66 16.30
CA ARG A 128 -6.26 7.02 15.93
C ARG A 128 -7.28 7.65 14.98
N ARG A 129 -7.83 6.84 14.07
CA ARG A 129 -8.76 7.30 13.04
C ARG A 129 -10.21 6.96 13.33
N GLY A 130 -10.44 6.07 14.31
CA GLY A 130 -11.78 5.60 14.65
C GLY A 130 -12.44 4.76 13.58
N ILE A 131 -11.67 4.06 12.74
CA ILE A 131 -12.17 3.23 11.63
C ILE A 131 -11.51 1.85 11.62
N TRP A 132 -12.12 0.89 10.94
CA TRP A 132 -11.56 -0.44 10.79
C TRP A 132 -10.41 -0.48 9.79
N LYS A 133 -9.41 -1.31 10.05
CA LYS A 133 -8.27 -1.55 9.17
C LYS A 133 -8.17 -3.04 8.85
N PHE A 134 -8.11 -3.34 7.58
CA PHE A 134 -8.00 -4.69 7.05
C PHE A 134 -6.63 -4.90 6.44
N ASN A 135 -5.93 -5.97 6.85
CA ASN A 135 -4.62 -6.36 6.36
C ASN A 135 -4.72 -7.78 5.76
N PRO A 136 -5.30 -7.93 4.55
CA PRO A 136 -5.61 -9.26 4.02
C PRO A 136 -4.39 -10.15 3.77
N LEU A 137 -3.23 -9.55 3.56
CA LEU A 137 -1.95 -10.23 3.29
C LEU A 137 -1.10 -10.44 4.55
N VAL A 138 -1.62 -10.16 5.74
CA VAL A 138 -0.83 -10.07 6.98
C VAL A 138 0.06 -11.29 7.24
N ASP A 139 -0.41 -12.50 6.93
CA ASP A 139 0.30 -13.77 7.11
C ASP A 139 1.08 -14.24 5.86
N TRP A 140 1.02 -13.48 4.76
CA TRP A 140 1.68 -13.88 3.52
C TRP A 140 3.18 -13.62 3.56
N THR A 141 3.93 -14.61 3.05
CA THR A 141 5.36 -14.47 2.78
C THR A 141 5.60 -13.75 1.45
N GLU A 142 6.82 -13.28 1.25
CA GLU A 142 7.24 -12.75 -0.05
C GLU A 142 7.13 -13.80 -1.16
N GLN A 143 7.41 -15.06 -0.83
CA GLN A 143 7.26 -16.18 -1.77
C GLN A 143 5.79 -16.39 -2.19
N ASP A 144 4.84 -16.22 -1.27
CA ASP A 144 3.41 -16.32 -1.59
C ASP A 144 2.96 -15.23 -2.55
N LEU A 145 3.47 -14.00 -2.36
CA LEU A 145 3.19 -12.88 -3.27
C LEU A 145 3.70 -13.17 -4.68
N TRP A 146 4.99 -13.53 -4.82
CA TRP A 146 5.60 -13.78 -6.11
C TRP A 146 4.94 -14.97 -6.82
N ARG A 147 4.63 -16.04 -6.09
CA ARG A 147 3.87 -17.16 -6.63
C ARG A 147 2.54 -16.68 -7.23
N ARG A 148 1.75 -15.90 -6.47
CA ARG A 148 0.45 -15.39 -6.94
C ARG A 148 0.60 -14.44 -8.12
N ILE A 149 1.57 -13.54 -8.11
CA ILE A 149 1.85 -12.60 -9.20
C ILE A 149 2.14 -13.37 -10.50
N HIS A 150 3.01 -14.37 -10.46
CA HIS A 150 3.37 -15.16 -11.63
C HIS A 150 2.25 -16.08 -12.09
N GLU A 151 1.55 -16.77 -11.18
CA GLU A 151 0.42 -17.65 -11.52
C GLU A 151 -0.71 -16.91 -12.24
N ARG A 152 -0.88 -15.62 -11.99
CA ARG A 152 -1.98 -14.82 -12.56
C ARG A 152 -1.52 -13.76 -13.54
N ASP A 153 -0.26 -13.73 -13.87
CA ASP A 153 0.36 -12.73 -14.76
C ASP A 153 -0.06 -11.30 -14.37
N LEU A 154 0.13 -10.97 -13.09
CA LEU A 154 -0.24 -9.67 -12.55
C LEU A 154 0.85 -8.63 -12.83
N PRO A 155 0.50 -7.38 -13.17
CA PRO A 155 1.48 -6.32 -13.27
C PRO A 155 2.11 -6.05 -11.89
N TYR A 156 3.41 -5.82 -11.86
CA TYR A 156 4.15 -5.45 -10.65
C TYR A 156 5.20 -4.38 -10.97
N HIS A 157 5.70 -3.75 -9.92
CA HIS A 157 6.65 -2.65 -10.06
C HIS A 157 8.03 -3.14 -10.52
N PRO A 158 8.57 -2.66 -11.67
CA PRO A 158 9.79 -3.23 -12.28
C PRO A 158 11.07 -3.00 -11.48
N LEU A 159 11.08 -2.08 -10.50
CA LEU A 159 12.22 -1.92 -9.60
C LEU A 159 12.44 -3.13 -8.68
N HIS A 160 11.43 -3.99 -8.48
CA HIS A 160 11.64 -5.24 -7.76
C HIS A 160 12.69 -6.13 -8.45
N ASP A 161 12.71 -6.16 -9.79
CA ASP A 161 13.71 -6.90 -10.58
C ASP A 161 15.11 -6.26 -10.50
N ARG A 162 15.20 -5.03 -10.02
CA ARG A 162 16.46 -4.28 -9.84
C ARG A 162 16.94 -4.27 -8.38
N GLY A 163 16.40 -5.15 -7.54
CA GLY A 163 16.83 -5.32 -6.15
C GLY A 163 16.19 -4.36 -5.14
N TYR A 164 15.09 -3.70 -5.48
CA TYR A 164 14.31 -2.90 -4.55
C TYR A 164 13.25 -3.80 -3.88
N ALA A 165 13.52 -4.30 -2.69
CA ALA A 165 12.56 -5.15 -1.98
C ALA A 165 11.34 -4.35 -1.46
N SER A 166 11.51 -3.07 -1.15
CA SER A 166 10.45 -2.13 -0.76
C SER A 166 10.64 -0.79 -1.46
N ILE A 167 9.56 -0.25 -2.00
CA ILE A 167 9.59 0.96 -2.84
C ILE A 167 8.76 2.07 -2.19
N GLY A 168 9.27 3.28 -2.23
CA GLY A 168 8.58 4.50 -1.79
C GLY A 168 8.91 5.65 -2.73
N CYS A 169 9.11 6.85 -2.18
CA CYS A 169 9.54 8.00 -2.95
C CYS A 169 10.98 7.82 -3.45
N ALA A 170 11.28 8.29 -4.66
CA ALA A 170 12.59 8.12 -5.29
C ALA A 170 13.75 8.66 -4.43
N PRO A 171 13.67 9.86 -3.81
CA PRO A 171 14.80 10.40 -3.04
C PRO A 171 15.12 9.64 -1.75
N CYS A 172 14.24 8.77 -1.26
CA CYS A 172 14.42 8.05 0.01
C CYS A 172 14.30 6.53 -0.13
N THR A 173 14.55 6.01 -1.32
CA THR A 173 14.50 4.56 -1.56
C THR A 173 15.70 4.13 -2.38
N LEU A 174 16.46 3.19 -1.85
CA LEU A 174 17.61 2.54 -2.50
C LEU A 174 17.34 1.03 -2.64
N PRO A 175 18.06 0.32 -3.51
CA PRO A 175 18.05 -1.14 -3.50
C PRO A 175 18.48 -1.69 -2.13
N GLY A 176 17.90 -2.80 -1.71
CA GLY A 176 18.23 -3.43 -0.43
C GLY A 176 17.24 -4.53 -0.08
N SER A 177 17.58 -5.34 0.91
CA SER A 177 16.74 -6.42 1.41
C SER A 177 15.61 -5.88 2.31
N GLY A 178 14.45 -6.51 2.27
CA GLY A 178 13.33 -6.13 3.12
C GLY A 178 13.00 -4.64 3.02
N ARG A 179 13.14 -3.90 4.11
CA ARG A 179 12.92 -2.43 4.16
C ARG A 179 14.20 -1.62 4.38
N GLU A 180 15.36 -2.24 4.33
CA GLU A 180 16.66 -1.60 4.58
C GLU A 180 16.97 -0.48 3.59
N GLY A 181 16.51 -0.60 2.34
CA GLY A 181 16.63 0.44 1.32
C GLY A 181 15.77 1.67 1.56
N ARG A 182 14.82 1.62 2.52
CA ARG A 182 13.95 2.75 2.84
C ARG A 182 14.62 3.66 3.86
N TRP A 183 14.60 4.97 3.58
CA TRP A 183 15.18 6.00 4.47
C TRP A 183 16.66 5.72 4.82
N ALA A 184 17.42 5.15 3.90
CA ALA A 184 18.83 4.82 4.10
C ALA A 184 19.62 6.01 4.65
N GLY A 185 20.43 5.77 5.69
CA GLY A 185 21.20 6.81 6.39
C GLY A 185 20.43 7.56 7.49
N THR A 186 19.22 7.13 7.82
CA THR A 186 18.43 7.68 8.95
C THR A 186 18.05 6.60 9.95
N GLU A 187 17.58 6.98 11.13
CA GLU A 187 17.06 6.05 12.15
C GLU A 187 15.59 5.66 11.90
N LYS A 188 14.98 6.14 10.82
CA LYS A 188 13.58 5.90 10.51
C LYS A 188 13.36 4.46 10.03
N THR A 189 12.42 3.75 10.65
CA THR A 189 12.12 2.34 10.36
C THR A 189 10.71 2.13 9.80
N GLU A 190 9.81 3.13 9.93
CA GLU A 190 8.43 3.00 9.45
C GLU A 190 7.92 4.29 8.80
N CYS A 191 6.97 4.12 7.88
CA CYS A 191 6.24 5.22 7.26
C CYS A 191 5.22 5.80 8.25
N GLY A 192 5.14 7.12 8.35
CA GLY A 192 4.17 7.81 9.21
C GLY A 192 2.69 7.49 8.93
N LEU A 193 2.40 6.80 7.84
CA LEU A 193 1.03 6.35 7.52
C LEU A 193 0.55 5.19 8.41
N HIS A 194 1.48 4.37 8.91
CA HIS A 194 1.21 3.14 9.67
C HIS A 194 1.69 3.20 11.12
N VAL A 195 2.23 4.30 11.56
CA VAL A 195 2.58 4.51 12.97
C VAL A 195 1.30 4.79 13.74
N ALA A 196 1.08 4.02 14.81
CA ALA A 196 -0.03 4.18 15.73
C ALA A 196 0.10 5.49 16.56
#